data_e8940aa0de682655725f961be6d5b125
#
_entry.id   e8940aa0de682655725f961be6d5b125
#
_cell.length_a   1.000
_cell.length_b   1.000
_cell.length_c   1.000
_cell.angle_alpha   90.00
_cell.angle_beta   90.00
_cell.angle_gamma   90.00
#
_symmetry.space_group_name_H-M   'P 1'
#
loop_
_entity.id
_entity.type
_entity.pdbx_description
1 polymer ?
#
loop_
_entity_poly.entity_id
_entity_poly.type
_entity_poly.pdbx_seq_one_letter_code
_entity_poly.pdbx_strand_id
1 'polypeptide(L)'
;MRSATRLSFALAFGLFAPLWAADCIPFTQARDHLGEEQCVTGKVLRVKRGIRGTTFFDFCEDFRVCPFTVVVFPGKLKDIGDVRALENRVIEVHGPVKEYDGRAEIVLDQLRQLGSQAALIPKLPKNFDVENKGHYSAGSFSLPGKPYATHPKKHPATLPIEVPDDNEQQ
;
A
#
# COMPACT_ATOMS: atom_id res chain seq x y z
N MET A 1 -62.94 -52.72 -10.39
CA MET A 1 -62.48 -51.43 -10.78
C MET A 1 -61.28 -51.10 -9.88
N ARG A 2 -60.03 -51.23 -10.36
CA ARG A 2 -58.80 -50.99 -9.64
C ARG A 2 -58.10 -49.76 -10.25
N SER A 3 -58.12 -48.64 -9.53
CA SER A 3 -57.47 -47.39 -9.89
C SER A 3 -55.99 -47.46 -9.56
N ALA A 4 -55.12 -47.35 -10.56
CA ALA A 4 -53.67 -47.35 -10.39
C ALA A 4 -53.18 -45.85 -10.34
N THR A 5 -52.77 -45.39 -9.17
CA THR A 5 -52.18 -44.07 -8.98
C THR A 5 -50.70 -44.14 -9.39
N ARG A 6 -50.33 -43.45 -10.46
CA ARG A 6 -48.91 -43.29 -10.90
C ARG A 6 -48.28 -42.18 -10.12
N LEU A 7 -47.30 -42.52 -9.27
CA LEU A 7 -46.47 -41.58 -8.56
C LEU A 7 -45.30 -41.16 -9.47
N SER A 8 -45.34 -39.91 -10.00
CA SER A 8 -44.22 -39.34 -10.76
C SER A 8 -43.18 -38.79 -9.79
N PHE A 9 -42.04 -39.44 -9.77
CA PHE A 9 -40.87 -38.98 -9.02
C PHE A 9 -40.07 -38.01 -9.92
N ALA A 10 -40.18 -36.72 -9.65
CA ALA A 10 -39.37 -35.69 -10.31
C ALA A 10 -37.99 -35.67 -9.68
N LEU A 11 -36.99 -36.14 -10.41
CA LEU A 11 -35.57 -36.07 -10.01
C LEU A 11 -35.10 -34.64 -10.25
N ALA A 12 -34.98 -33.83 -9.17
CA ALA A 12 -34.35 -32.52 -9.21
C ALA A 12 -32.83 -32.72 -9.29
N PHE A 13 -32.27 -32.60 -10.46
CA PHE A 13 -30.81 -32.52 -10.69
C PHE A 13 -30.34 -31.15 -10.25
N GLY A 14 -29.82 -31.06 -9.03
CA GLY A 14 -29.12 -29.85 -8.53
C GLY A 14 -27.84 -29.66 -9.33
N LEU A 15 -27.75 -28.57 -10.09
CA LEU A 15 -26.52 -28.08 -10.71
C LEU A 15 -25.55 -27.63 -9.61
N PHE A 16 -24.68 -28.53 -9.18
CA PHE A 16 -23.49 -28.15 -8.43
C PHE A 16 -22.52 -27.49 -9.40
N ALA A 17 -22.54 -26.16 -9.48
CA ALA A 17 -21.47 -25.43 -10.12
C ALA A 17 -20.20 -25.60 -9.25
N PRO A 18 -19.07 -26.10 -9.79
CA PRO A 18 -17.83 -26.13 -9.06
C PRO A 18 -17.46 -24.68 -8.72
N LEU A 19 -17.35 -24.35 -7.43
CA LEU A 19 -16.65 -23.15 -6.99
C LEU A 19 -15.17 -23.37 -7.33
N TRP A 20 -14.75 -22.82 -8.44
CA TRP A 20 -13.35 -22.68 -8.76
C TRP A 20 -12.82 -21.64 -7.78
N ALA A 21 -12.02 -22.07 -6.81
CA ALA A 21 -11.16 -21.15 -6.08
C ALA A 21 -10.24 -20.54 -7.15
N ALA A 22 -10.45 -19.27 -7.47
CA ALA A 22 -9.59 -18.58 -8.41
C ALA A 22 -8.19 -18.54 -7.77
N ASP A 23 -7.22 -19.19 -8.41
CA ASP A 23 -5.83 -19.12 -8.00
C ASP A 23 -5.37 -17.66 -8.04
N CYS A 24 -4.62 -17.24 -7.02
CA CYS A 24 -4.10 -15.88 -7.00
C CYS A 24 -3.08 -15.68 -8.12
N ILE A 25 -3.19 -14.58 -8.85
CA ILE A 25 -2.23 -14.21 -9.89
C ILE A 25 -0.92 -13.72 -9.26
N PRO A 26 0.24 -13.97 -9.89
CA PRO A 26 1.50 -13.39 -9.42
C PRO A 26 1.47 -11.85 -9.58
N PHE A 27 2.11 -11.14 -8.65
CA PHE A 27 2.14 -9.66 -8.66
C PHE A 27 2.69 -9.06 -9.97
N THR A 28 3.49 -9.81 -10.72
CA THR A 28 4.04 -9.39 -12.02
C THR A 28 2.99 -9.27 -13.11
N GLN A 29 1.85 -9.94 -12.96
CA GLN A 29 0.72 -9.92 -13.91
C GLN A 29 -0.38 -8.94 -13.49
N ALA A 30 -0.27 -8.30 -12.33
CA ALA A 30 -1.33 -7.43 -11.81
C ALA A 30 -1.72 -6.29 -12.77
N ARG A 31 -0.78 -5.79 -13.58
CA ARG A 31 -1.06 -4.74 -14.56
C ARG A 31 -2.02 -5.17 -15.68
N ASP A 32 -2.08 -6.46 -15.98
CA ASP A 32 -2.96 -7.00 -17.03
C ASP A 32 -4.41 -7.07 -16.57
N HIS A 33 -4.65 -6.82 -15.27
CA HIS A 33 -5.95 -6.93 -14.60
C HIS A 33 -6.45 -5.62 -14.00
N LEU A 34 -6.05 -4.48 -14.59
CA LEU A 34 -6.50 -3.15 -14.11
C LEU A 34 -8.03 -3.02 -14.20
N GLY A 35 -8.64 -2.56 -13.12
CA GLY A 35 -10.10 -2.41 -12.99
C GLY A 35 -10.84 -3.67 -12.53
N GLU A 36 -10.16 -4.79 -12.38
CA GLU A 36 -10.74 -6.06 -11.94
C GLU A 36 -10.55 -6.30 -10.44
N GLU A 37 -11.46 -7.08 -9.84
CA GLU A 37 -11.26 -7.67 -8.50
C GLU A 37 -10.39 -8.90 -8.64
N GLN A 38 -9.21 -8.89 -7.99
CA GLN A 38 -8.24 -9.96 -8.10
C GLN A 38 -7.71 -10.41 -6.73
N CYS A 39 -7.22 -11.65 -6.70
CA CYS A 39 -6.28 -12.11 -5.70
C CYS A 39 -4.87 -12.01 -6.29
N VAL A 40 -4.01 -11.21 -5.69
CA VAL A 40 -2.61 -11.05 -6.11
C VAL A 40 -1.69 -11.65 -5.06
N THR A 41 -0.75 -12.50 -5.49
CA THR A 41 0.24 -13.12 -4.60
C THR A 41 1.66 -12.69 -4.93
N GLY A 42 2.51 -12.61 -3.89
CA GLY A 42 3.92 -12.30 -4.03
C GLY A 42 4.65 -12.21 -2.69
N LYS A 43 5.98 -12.26 -2.75
CA LYS A 43 6.82 -12.05 -1.57
C LYS A 43 7.00 -10.56 -1.32
N VAL A 44 6.59 -10.09 -0.15
CA VAL A 44 6.89 -8.73 0.32
C VAL A 44 8.36 -8.66 0.72
N LEU A 45 9.16 -7.88 0.01
CA LEU A 45 10.57 -7.70 0.35
C LEU A 45 10.76 -6.67 1.47
N ARG A 46 9.95 -5.60 1.44
CA ARG A 46 10.02 -4.50 2.42
C ARG A 46 8.64 -3.90 2.65
N VAL A 47 8.45 -3.42 3.88
CA VAL A 47 7.29 -2.60 4.24
C VAL A 47 7.80 -1.20 4.60
N LYS A 48 7.51 -0.22 3.77
CA LYS A 48 8.00 1.16 3.91
C LYS A 48 6.88 2.12 4.28
N ARG A 49 7.22 3.07 5.14
CA ARG A 49 6.34 4.21 5.44
C ARG A 49 6.81 5.43 4.68
N GLY A 50 5.93 5.96 3.86
CA GLY A 50 6.12 7.20 3.13
C GLY A 50 5.72 8.42 3.94
N ILE A 51 5.72 9.55 3.24
CA ILE A 51 5.29 10.85 3.78
C ILE A 51 3.82 10.75 4.22
N ARG A 52 3.49 11.39 5.35
CA ARG A 52 2.14 11.39 5.94
C ARG A 52 1.62 10.00 6.36
N GLY A 53 2.53 9.04 6.57
CA GLY A 53 2.20 7.74 7.15
C GLY A 53 1.61 6.70 6.21
N THR A 54 1.47 6.99 4.90
CA THR A 54 1.10 5.97 3.92
C THR A 54 2.14 4.86 3.93
N THR A 55 1.68 3.61 3.99
CA THR A 55 2.55 2.45 4.05
C THR A 55 2.45 1.69 2.73
N PHE A 56 3.60 1.27 2.22
CA PHE A 56 3.77 0.58 0.94
C PHE A 56 4.43 -0.77 1.16
N PHE A 57 3.96 -1.78 0.42
CA PHE A 57 4.60 -3.08 0.36
C PHE A 57 5.39 -3.16 -0.95
N ASP A 58 6.71 -3.30 -0.84
CA ASP A 58 7.59 -3.47 -1.98
C ASP A 58 7.77 -4.96 -2.29
N PHE A 59 7.46 -5.37 -3.51
CA PHE A 59 7.62 -6.74 -4.00
C PHE A 59 8.89 -6.92 -4.83
N CYS A 60 9.58 -5.83 -5.19
CA CYS A 60 10.81 -5.83 -5.98
C CYS A 60 11.94 -5.16 -5.22
N GLU A 61 13.19 -5.47 -5.59
CA GLU A 61 14.37 -4.80 -5.03
C GLU A 61 14.37 -3.30 -5.35
N ASP A 62 14.10 -2.93 -6.59
CA ASP A 62 13.88 -1.55 -6.99
C ASP A 62 12.37 -1.30 -7.14
N PHE A 63 11.81 -0.53 -6.20
CA PHE A 63 10.39 -0.17 -6.19
C PHE A 63 9.98 0.69 -7.38
N ARG A 64 10.92 1.41 -8.04
CA ARG A 64 10.60 2.33 -9.15
C ARG A 64 10.17 1.59 -10.40
N VAL A 65 10.70 0.39 -10.60
CA VAL A 65 10.38 -0.46 -11.75
C VAL A 65 9.44 -1.61 -11.39
N CYS A 66 8.99 -1.67 -10.13
CA CYS A 66 8.07 -2.70 -9.68
C CYS A 66 6.68 -2.49 -10.31
N PRO A 67 6.10 -3.51 -10.96
CA PRO A 67 4.81 -3.36 -11.62
C PRO A 67 3.62 -3.25 -10.66
N PHE A 68 3.81 -3.63 -9.39
CA PHE A 68 2.75 -3.74 -8.40
C PHE A 68 3.18 -3.28 -7.01
N THR A 69 2.25 -2.73 -6.25
CA THR A 69 2.40 -2.41 -4.84
C THR A 69 1.10 -2.62 -4.08
N VAL A 70 1.18 -2.81 -2.77
CA VAL A 70 0.02 -2.70 -1.86
C VAL A 70 0.17 -1.43 -1.04
N VAL A 71 -0.90 -0.68 -0.91
CA VAL A 71 -0.93 0.61 -0.22
C VAL A 71 -1.86 0.54 0.98
N VAL A 72 -1.39 1.02 2.14
CA VAL A 72 -2.21 1.17 3.36
C VAL A 72 -2.20 2.63 3.77
N PHE A 73 -3.35 3.27 3.76
CA PHE A 73 -3.47 4.65 4.24
C PHE A 73 -3.44 4.71 5.78
N PRO A 74 -2.91 5.79 6.37
CA PRO A 74 -2.73 5.90 7.82
C PRO A 74 -4.05 5.76 8.60
N GLY A 75 -5.17 6.24 8.03
CA GLY A 75 -6.50 6.09 8.64
C GLY A 75 -6.95 4.63 8.79
N LYS A 76 -6.47 3.73 7.92
CA LYS A 76 -6.79 2.30 7.94
C LYS A 76 -5.80 1.47 8.75
N LEU A 77 -4.59 1.96 8.92
CA LEU A 77 -3.52 1.23 9.58
C LEU A 77 -3.87 0.86 11.04
N LYS A 78 -4.69 1.67 11.71
CA LYS A 78 -5.15 1.39 13.09
C LYS A 78 -6.05 0.15 13.16
N ASP A 79 -6.88 -0.03 12.14
CA ASP A 79 -7.85 -1.14 12.08
C ASP A 79 -7.18 -2.42 11.56
N ILE A 80 -6.18 -2.28 10.68
CA ILE A 80 -5.43 -3.40 10.10
C ILE A 80 -4.39 -3.92 11.08
N GLY A 81 -3.59 -3.05 11.71
CA GLY A 81 -2.53 -3.44 12.63
C GLY A 81 -1.12 -3.20 12.08
N ASP A 82 -0.13 -3.87 12.68
CA ASP A 82 1.28 -3.72 12.32
C ASP A 82 1.66 -4.60 11.12
N VAL A 83 1.47 -4.05 9.95
CA VAL A 83 1.74 -4.72 8.66
C VAL A 83 3.22 -5.02 8.42
N ARG A 84 4.14 -4.49 9.25
CA ARG A 84 5.59 -4.81 9.16
C ARG A 84 5.84 -6.29 9.42
N ALA A 85 4.92 -6.97 10.11
CA ALA A 85 4.97 -8.41 10.32
C ALA A 85 4.91 -9.23 9.01
N LEU A 86 4.49 -8.62 7.90
CA LEU A 86 4.43 -9.25 6.58
C LEU A 86 5.73 -9.13 5.78
N GLU A 87 6.72 -8.39 6.26
CA GLU A 87 8.02 -8.28 5.58
C GLU A 87 8.70 -9.66 5.48
N ASN A 88 9.28 -9.92 4.31
CA ASN A 88 9.89 -11.20 3.92
C ASN A 88 8.91 -12.39 3.83
N ARG A 89 7.60 -12.17 3.84
CA ARG A 89 6.59 -13.22 3.69
C ARG A 89 5.97 -13.20 2.30
N VAL A 90 5.52 -14.36 1.85
CA VAL A 90 4.61 -14.49 0.71
C VAL A 90 3.21 -14.20 1.24
N ILE A 91 2.53 -13.28 0.58
CA ILE A 91 1.16 -12.89 0.93
C ILE A 91 0.22 -13.07 -0.25
N GLU A 92 -1.06 -13.13 0.06
CA GLU A 92 -2.17 -13.02 -0.87
C GLU A 92 -2.98 -11.80 -0.47
N VAL A 93 -3.26 -10.93 -1.43
CA VAL A 93 -4.09 -9.75 -1.20
C VAL A 93 -5.23 -9.71 -2.21
N HIS A 94 -6.45 -9.55 -1.69
CA HIS A 94 -7.67 -9.51 -2.47
C HIS A 94 -8.17 -8.06 -2.59
N GLY A 95 -8.60 -7.67 -3.79
CA GLY A 95 -9.22 -6.38 -3.98
C GLY A 95 -9.13 -5.87 -5.41
N PRO A 96 -9.74 -4.69 -5.67
CA PRO A 96 -9.69 -4.07 -6.98
C PRO A 96 -8.26 -3.64 -7.32
N VAL A 97 -7.78 -4.08 -8.48
CA VAL A 97 -6.48 -3.65 -9.02
C VAL A 97 -6.68 -2.29 -9.68
N LYS A 98 -6.02 -1.27 -9.15
CA LYS A 98 -6.08 0.11 -9.64
C LYS A 98 -4.76 0.50 -10.29
N GLU A 99 -4.78 1.54 -11.11
CA GLU A 99 -3.56 2.16 -11.60
C GLU A 99 -3.26 3.43 -10.81
N TYR A 100 -2.01 3.56 -10.35
CA TYR A 100 -1.50 4.79 -9.77
C TYR A 100 -0.05 4.99 -10.19
N ASP A 101 0.25 6.15 -10.78
CA ASP A 101 1.59 6.51 -11.24
C ASP A 101 2.25 5.44 -12.15
N GLY A 102 1.44 4.89 -13.08
CA GLY A 102 1.88 3.87 -14.05
C GLY A 102 2.12 2.47 -13.47
N ARG A 103 1.70 2.20 -12.23
CA ARG A 103 1.81 0.91 -11.55
C ARG A 103 0.45 0.39 -11.13
N ALA A 104 0.33 -0.93 -11.10
CA ALA A 104 -0.84 -1.55 -10.49
C ALA A 104 -0.74 -1.47 -8.96
N GLU A 105 -1.86 -1.19 -8.30
CA GLU A 105 -1.93 -1.20 -6.84
C GLU A 105 -3.23 -1.82 -6.33
N ILE A 106 -3.16 -2.42 -5.14
CA ILE A 106 -4.33 -2.73 -4.34
C ILE A 106 -4.26 -1.92 -3.05
N VAL A 107 -5.33 -1.19 -2.75
CA VAL A 107 -5.46 -0.50 -1.47
C VAL A 107 -5.97 -1.48 -0.42
N LEU A 108 -5.16 -1.69 0.61
CA LEU A 108 -5.53 -2.52 1.76
C LEU A 108 -6.31 -1.67 2.76
N ASP A 109 -7.62 -1.80 2.73
CA ASP A 109 -8.56 -1.09 3.59
C ASP A 109 -9.05 -1.93 4.77
N GLN A 110 -9.00 -3.26 4.63
CA GLN A 110 -9.57 -4.20 5.58
C GLN A 110 -8.68 -5.44 5.72
N LEU A 111 -8.52 -5.89 6.96
CA LEU A 111 -7.67 -7.03 7.29
C LEU A 111 -8.06 -8.33 6.54
N ARG A 112 -9.35 -8.52 6.28
CA ARG A 112 -9.87 -9.69 5.53
C ARG A 112 -9.32 -9.83 4.10
N GLN A 113 -8.84 -8.74 3.49
CA GLN A 113 -8.22 -8.78 2.16
C GLN A 113 -6.93 -9.61 2.12
N LEU A 114 -6.34 -9.88 3.28
CA LEU A 114 -5.12 -10.68 3.42
C LEU A 114 -5.40 -12.17 3.69
N GLY A 115 -6.65 -12.59 3.64
CA GLY A 115 -7.01 -13.99 3.86
C GLY A 115 -6.42 -14.56 5.15
N SER A 116 -5.73 -15.69 5.03
CA SER A 116 -5.09 -16.37 6.17
C SER A 116 -3.94 -15.60 6.81
N GLN A 117 -3.26 -14.71 6.05
CA GLN A 117 -2.16 -13.89 6.56
C GLN A 117 -2.64 -12.79 7.52
N ALA A 118 -3.95 -12.50 7.55
CA ALA A 118 -4.54 -11.59 8.52
C ALA A 118 -4.20 -11.94 9.97
N ALA A 119 -4.12 -13.23 10.28
CA ALA A 119 -3.78 -13.73 11.62
C ALA A 119 -2.33 -13.43 12.06
N LEU A 120 -1.45 -13.09 11.12
CA LEU A 120 -0.04 -12.79 11.39
C LEU A 120 0.18 -11.34 11.82
N ILE A 121 -0.83 -10.47 11.68
CA ILE A 121 -0.70 -9.04 11.92
C ILE A 121 -1.05 -8.73 13.38
N PRO A 122 -0.08 -8.29 14.20
CA PRO A 122 -0.36 -7.86 15.56
C PRO A 122 -1.02 -6.46 15.56
N LYS A 123 -1.68 -6.15 16.67
CA LYS A 123 -2.18 -4.79 16.88
C LYS A 123 -1.02 -3.78 16.93
N LEU A 124 -1.27 -2.58 16.44
CA LEU A 124 -0.31 -1.49 16.59
C LEU A 124 -0.06 -1.16 18.07
N PRO A 125 1.17 -0.76 18.43
CA PRO A 125 1.45 -0.17 19.74
C PRO A 125 0.52 1.02 20.03
N LYS A 126 0.13 1.20 21.30
CA LYS A 126 -0.82 2.26 21.70
C LYS A 126 -0.44 3.66 21.24
N ASN A 127 0.88 3.94 21.19
CA ASN A 127 1.40 5.27 20.83
C ASN A 127 2.04 5.29 19.43
N PHE A 128 1.60 4.40 18.54
CA PHE A 128 2.14 4.37 17.19
C PHE A 128 1.71 5.61 16.40
N ASP A 129 2.71 6.35 15.87
CA ASP A 129 2.48 7.53 15.05
C ASP A 129 2.06 7.11 13.63
N VAL A 130 0.76 6.92 13.42
CA VAL A 130 0.22 6.46 12.13
C VAL A 130 0.43 7.47 11.00
N GLU A 131 0.50 8.76 11.31
CA GLU A 131 0.65 9.82 10.32
C GLU A 131 2.12 10.17 10.02
N ASN A 132 3.05 9.50 10.72
CA ASN A 132 4.50 9.73 10.58
C ASN A 132 4.89 11.20 10.74
N LYS A 133 4.32 11.86 11.73
CA LYS A 133 4.58 13.28 12.02
C LYS A 133 5.94 13.53 12.68
N GLY A 134 6.69 12.47 12.92
CA GLY A 134 8.03 12.56 13.54
C GLY A 134 8.02 12.74 15.05
N HIS A 135 6.87 12.69 15.70
CA HIS A 135 6.76 12.89 17.15
C HIS A 135 7.29 11.73 17.99
N TYR A 136 7.53 10.56 17.39
CA TYR A 136 7.90 9.32 18.10
C TYR A 136 8.90 8.47 17.33
N SER A 137 9.87 9.11 16.71
CA SER A 137 11.08 8.38 16.34
C SER A 137 11.77 7.97 17.64
N ALA A 138 11.80 6.68 17.94
CA ALA A 138 12.60 6.18 19.05
C ALA A 138 14.05 6.66 18.84
N GLY A 139 14.49 7.67 19.59
CA GLY A 139 15.80 8.30 19.45
C GLY A 139 15.82 9.80 19.21
N SER A 140 14.73 10.47 18.88
CA SER A 140 14.70 11.94 18.95
C SER A 140 14.49 12.37 20.40
N PHE A 141 15.53 12.32 21.17
CA PHE A 141 15.56 13.07 22.42
C PHE A 141 15.69 14.54 22.08
N SER A 142 14.59 15.27 22.08
CA SER A 142 14.63 16.71 22.22
C SER A 142 15.20 16.99 23.64
N LEU A 143 16.45 17.37 23.70
CA LEU A 143 17.02 17.89 24.96
C LEU A 143 16.15 19.07 25.37
N PRO A 144 15.55 19.07 26.58
CA PRO A 144 14.81 20.23 27.05
C PRO A 144 15.80 21.39 27.17
N GLY A 145 15.60 22.47 26.43
CA GLY A 145 16.29 23.71 26.67
C GLY A 145 17.20 24.29 25.59
N LYS A 146 17.29 23.72 24.39
CA LYS A 146 17.89 24.46 23.28
C LYS A 146 16.76 25.04 22.41
N PRO A 147 16.63 26.40 22.36
CA PRO A 147 15.77 27.02 21.36
C PRO A 147 16.21 26.57 19.97
N TYR A 148 15.25 26.19 19.14
CA TYR A 148 15.48 25.92 17.72
C TYR A 148 16.17 27.17 17.15
N ALA A 149 17.46 27.06 16.81
CA ALA A 149 18.15 28.12 16.12
C ALA A 149 17.47 28.24 14.74
N THR A 150 16.61 29.24 14.62
CA THR A 150 16.11 29.65 13.31
C THR A 150 17.31 30.12 12.52
N HIS A 151 17.81 29.31 11.63
CA HIS A 151 18.79 29.77 10.64
C HIS A 151 18.14 30.92 9.89
N PRO A 152 18.69 32.14 9.98
CA PRO A 152 18.21 33.23 9.15
C PRO A 152 18.38 32.79 7.70
N LYS A 153 17.29 32.84 6.92
CA LYS A 153 17.36 32.66 5.47
C LYS A 153 18.37 33.67 4.95
N LYS A 154 19.57 33.21 4.56
CA LYS A 154 20.50 34.03 3.79
C LYS A 154 19.78 34.39 2.49
N HIS A 155 19.32 35.61 2.38
CA HIS A 155 18.99 36.19 1.09
C HIS A 155 20.25 36.09 0.23
N PRO A 156 20.18 35.68 -1.04
CA PRO A 156 21.30 35.77 -1.94
C PRO A 156 21.73 37.25 -1.98
N ALA A 157 22.98 37.50 -1.67
CA ALA A 157 23.54 38.82 -1.85
C ALA A 157 23.39 39.16 -3.32
N THR A 158 22.62 40.23 -3.62
CA THR A 158 22.57 40.83 -4.94
C THR A 158 23.97 41.34 -5.22
N LEU A 159 24.68 40.69 -6.11
CA LEU A 159 25.94 41.20 -6.65
C LEU A 159 25.64 42.53 -7.33
N PRO A 160 26.44 43.58 -7.10
CA PRO A 160 26.31 44.81 -7.88
C PRO A 160 26.54 44.49 -9.35
N ILE A 161 25.59 44.88 -10.18
CA ILE A 161 25.78 44.89 -11.64
C ILE A 161 26.79 46.00 -11.93
N GLU A 162 28.04 45.63 -12.26
CA GLU A 162 28.96 46.54 -12.90
C GLU A 162 28.43 46.83 -14.29
N VAL A 163 27.97 48.04 -14.50
CA VAL A 163 27.64 48.60 -15.80
C VAL A 163 28.98 48.90 -16.48
N PRO A 164 29.26 48.35 -17.68
CA PRO A 164 30.44 48.77 -18.42
C PRO A 164 30.29 50.23 -18.84
N ASP A 165 31.30 51.01 -18.51
CA ASP A 165 31.40 52.41 -18.93
C ASP A 165 31.79 52.45 -20.43
N ASP A 166 30.81 52.69 -21.30
CA ASP A 166 31.04 52.92 -22.71
C ASP A 166 31.58 54.37 -22.94
N ASN A 167 32.83 54.56 -22.60
CA ASN A 167 33.52 55.79 -22.99
C ASN A 167 35.03 55.55 -23.10
N GLU A 168 35.48 55.00 -24.22
CA GLU A 168 36.79 55.29 -24.75
C GLU A 168 36.78 55.11 -26.28
N GLN A 169 36.30 56.17 -26.96
CA GLN A 169 36.71 56.48 -28.31
C GLN A 169 37.84 57.45 -28.18
N GLN A 170 39.02 57.09 -28.62
CA GLN A 170 39.94 57.87 -29.44
C GLN A 170 41.03 56.95 -30.01
#